data_cb4c5b0db33105ae6cb055e2f2e97047
#
_entry.id   cb4c5b0db33105ae6cb055e2f2e97047
#
_cell.length_a   1.000
_cell.length_b   1.000
_cell.length_c   1.000
_cell.angle_alpha   90.00
_cell.angle_beta   90.00
_cell.angle_gamma   90.00
#
_symmetry.space_group_name_H-M   'P 1'
#
loop_
_entity.id
_entity.type
_entity.pdbx_description
1 polymer ?
#
loop_
_entity_poly.entity_id
_entity_poly.type
_entity_poly.pdbx_seq_one_letter_code
_entity_poly.pdbx_strand_id
1 'polypeptide(L)'
;GFAVAPAVTDGQRAADPALLHAVTAMIDALLEAPKPVDQRRAEHAARALLDLIALMFAAPPAAAPPTPGLTALRRRAEALIRAEATDPALTPQAVAERLGISPGYLHRAMRGSGHTVQTLIRETRIAVGLHMLMDPGKSDLTIARIAYEAGFASHAAFTDAVRRRHGRTPREVRDQALRRGDDG
;
A
#
# COMPACT_ATOMS: atom_id res chain seq x y z
N GLY A 1 1.21 -18.00 -56.08
CA GLY A 1 1.30 -18.84 -54.91
C GLY A 1 1.93 -18.07 -53.77
N PHE A 2 1.12 -17.52 -52.86
CA PHE A 2 1.63 -16.92 -51.62
C PHE A 2 1.56 -18.00 -50.56
N ALA A 3 2.73 -18.47 -50.15
CA ALA A 3 2.88 -19.29 -48.94
C ALA A 3 3.17 -18.37 -47.78
N VAL A 4 2.18 -18.11 -46.94
CA VAL A 4 2.37 -17.50 -45.61
C VAL A 4 2.64 -18.65 -44.66
N ALA A 5 3.89 -18.80 -44.25
CA ALA A 5 4.27 -19.67 -43.15
C ALA A 5 3.88 -18.98 -41.84
N PRO A 6 3.17 -19.62 -40.91
CA PRO A 6 2.98 -19.10 -39.61
C PRO A 6 4.29 -19.22 -38.83
N ALA A 7 4.87 -18.09 -38.41
CA ALA A 7 5.95 -18.07 -37.46
C ALA A 7 5.36 -18.49 -36.08
N VAL A 8 5.48 -19.76 -35.76
CA VAL A 8 5.31 -20.27 -34.39
C VAL A 8 6.53 -19.79 -33.62
N THR A 9 6.38 -18.66 -32.96
CA THR A 9 7.37 -18.21 -31.98
C THR A 9 7.16 -19.04 -30.72
N ASP A 10 7.86 -20.15 -30.65
CA ASP A 10 7.95 -21.02 -29.49
C ASP A 10 8.74 -20.29 -28.38
N GLY A 11 8.02 -19.38 -27.69
CA GLY A 11 8.50 -18.67 -26.52
C GLY A 11 8.23 -19.46 -25.26
N GLN A 12 8.80 -20.64 -25.15
CA GLN A 12 8.85 -21.41 -23.92
C GLN A 12 9.70 -20.61 -22.91
N ARG A 13 9.03 -19.70 -22.17
CA ARG A 13 9.64 -18.98 -21.06
C ARG A 13 9.96 -19.98 -19.98
N ALA A 14 11.24 -20.26 -19.78
CA ALA A 14 11.70 -20.94 -18.59
C ALA A 14 11.26 -20.13 -17.36
N ALA A 15 10.49 -20.77 -16.48
CA ALA A 15 10.09 -20.15 -15.24
C ALA A 15 11.33 -19.79 -14.42
N ASP A 16 11.31 -18.64 -13.75
CA ASP A 16 12.44 -18.20 -12.90
C ASP A 16 12.77 -19.29 -11.87
N PRO A 17 14.02 -19.83 -11.86
CA PRO A 17 14.40 -20.91 -10.96
C PRO A 17 14.19 -20.58 -9.48
N ALA A 18 14.34 -19.31 -9.10
CA ALA A 18 14.13 -18.86 -7.72
C ALA A 18 12.65 -18.91 -7.33
N LEU A 19 11.75 -18.55 -8.26
CA LEU A 19 10.30 -18.65 -8.05
C LEU A 19 9.81 -20.09 -8.02
N LEU A 20 10.35 -20.95 -8.90
CA LEU A 20 10.09 -22.40 -8.86
C LEU A 20 10.48 -22.99 -7.51
N HIS A 21 11.68 -22.66 -7.03
CA HIS A 21 12.16 -23.13 -5.73
C HIS A 21 11.27 -22.65 -4.58
N ALA A 22 10.84 -21.39 -4.59
CA ALA A 22 9.96 -20.84 -3.57
C ALA A 22 8.58 -21.52 -3.56
N VAL A 23 7.99 -21.79 -4.72
CA VAL A 23 6.72 -22.53 -4.86
C VAL A 23 6.87 -23.96 -4.33
N THR A 24 7.93 -24.66 -4.74
CA THR A 24 8.18 -26.04 -4.30
C THR A 24 8.38 -26.13 -2.79
N ALA A 25 9.24 -25.26 -2.23
CA ALA A 25 9.50 -25.21 -0.78
C ALA A 25 8.21 -24.90 0.03
N MET A 26 7.31 -24.08 -0.49
CA MET A 26 6.05 -23.78 0.19
C MET A 26 5.07 -24.94 0.12
N ILE A 27 5.02 -25.66 -1.00
CA ILE A 27 4.22 -26.89 -1.13
C ILE A 27 4.73 -27.98 -0.16
N ASP A 28 6.05 -28.20 -0.14
CA ASP A 28 6.68 -29.17 0.76
C ASP A 28 6.40 -28.84 2.23
N ALA A 29 6.55 -27.58 2.63
CA ALA A 29 6.26 -27.12 3.98
C ALA A 29 4.78 -27.33 4.40
N LEU A 30 3.84 -27.22 3.44
CA LEU A 30 2.42 -27.48 3.69
C LEU A 30 2.09 -28.97 3.81
N LEU A 31 2.80 -29.81 3.02
CA LEU A 31 2.63 -31.26 3.03
C LEU A 31 3.29 -31.92 4.25
N GLU A 32 4.40 -31.38 4.72
CA GLU A 32 5.16 -31.90 5.87
C GLU A 32 4.69 -31.31 7.21
N ALA A 33 3.68 -30.46 7.23
CA ALA A 33 3.18 -29.84 8.45
C ALA A 33 2.70 -30.90 9.45
N PRO A 34 3.26 -30.95 10.67
CA PRO A 34 2.98 -32.02 11.64
C PRO A 34 1.57 -31.96 12.26
N LYS A 35 0.80 -30.92 11.95
CA LYS A 35 -0.60 -30.72 12.35
C LYS A 35 -1.40 -30.18 11.17
N PRO A 36 -2.70 -30.55 11.09
CA PRO A 36 -3.56 -29.96 10.05
C PRO A 36 -3.55 -28.43 10.18
N VAL A 37 -3.22 -27.78 9.08
CA VAL A 37 -3.21 -26.33 8.99
C VAL A 37 -4.64 -25.84 9.16
N ASP A 38 -4.90 -24.89 10.06
CA ASP A 38 -6.24 -24.32 10.21
C ASP A 38 -6.71 -23.68 8.90
N GLN A 39 -8.03 -23.63 8.72
CA GLN A 39 -8.63 -23.20 7.46
C GLN A 39 -8.16 -21.79 7.02
N ARG A 40 -7.98 -20.87 7.97
CA ARG A 40 -7.50 -19.50 7.66
C ARG A 40 -6.06 -19.51 7.15
N ARG A 41 -5.20 -20.30 7.77
CA ARG A 41 -3.80 -20.44 7.33
C ARG A 41 -3.72 -21.13 5.97
N ALA A 42 -4.55 -22.16 5.73
CA ALA A 42 -4.64 -22.81 4.43
C ALA A 42 -5.09 -21.84 3.33
N GLU A 43 -6.10 -21.03 3.59
CA GLU A 43 -6.56 -20.00 2.66
C GLU A 43 -5.49 -18.95 2.36
N HIS A 44 -4.74 -18.48 3.37
CA HIS A 44 -3.64 -17.54 3.18
C HIS A 44 -2.49 -18.16 2.37
N ALA A 45 -2.14 -19.41 2.66
CA ALA A 45 -1.11 -20.13 1.91
C ALA A 45 -1.52 -20.37 0.46
N ALA A 46 -2.77 -20.74 0.21
CA ALA A 46 -3.31 -20.92 -1.14
C ALA A 46 -3.29 -19.60 -1.94
N ARG A 47 -3.65 -18.48 -1.31
CA ARG A 47 -3.57 -17.16 -1.95
C ARG A 47 -2.14 -16.75 -2.26
N ALA A 48 -1.21 -16.95 -1.32
CA ALA A 48 0.20 -16.68 -1.54
C ALA A 48 0.80 -17.53 -2.66
N LEU A 49 0.41 -18.81 -2.74
CA LEU A 49 0.81 -19.71 -3.81
C LEU A 49 0.28 -19.24 -5.18
N LEU A 50 -0.98 -18.85 -5.26
CA LEU A 50 -1.59 -18.31 -6.47
C LEU A 50 -0.90 -17.01 -6.91
N ASP A 51 -0.52 -16.14 -5.97
CA ASP A 51 0.23 -14.91 -6.26
C ASP A 51 1.64 -15.21 -6.79
N LEU A 52 2.33 -16.22 -6.24
CA LEU A 52 3.63 -16.68 -6.74
C LEU A 52 3.52 -17.30 -8.14
N ILE A 53 2.51 -18.13 -8.38
CA ILE A 53 2.24 -18.70 -9.70
C ILE A 53 1.93 -17.57 -10.69
N ALA A 54 1.08 -16.62 -10.33
CA ALA A 54 0.79 -15.47 -11.18
C ALA A 54 2.04 -14.64 -11.49
N LEU A 55 3.00 -14.57 -10.56
CA LEU A 55 4.28 -13.91 -10.77
C LEU A 55 5.19 -14.67 -11.76
N MET A 56 5.15 -16.03 -11.75
CA MET A 56 5.91 -16.86 -12.69
C MET A 56 5.46 -16.67 -14.14
N PHE A 57 4.17 -16.44 -14.36
CA PHE A 57 3.60 -16.18 -15.70
C PHE A 57 3.53 -14.69 -16.05
N ALA A 58 3.81 -13.79 -15.10
CA ALA A 58 3.90 -12.37 -15.37
C ALA A 58 5.19 -12.08 -16.15
N ALA A 59 5.05 -11.49 -17.33
CA ALA A 59 6.21 -10.95 -18.05
C ALA A 59 6.98 -9.97 -17.15
N PRO A 60 8.34 -9.97 -17.19
CA PRO A 60 9.09 -8.90 -16.54
C PRO A 60 8.56 -7.57 -17.10
N PRO A 61 8.41 -6.54 -16.27
CA PRO A 61 7.89 -5.27 -16.73
C PRO A 61 8.93 -4.60 -17.64
N ALA A 62 8.89 -4.89 -18.93
CA ALA A 62 9.15 -3.81 -19.87
C ALA A 62 8.14 -2.73 -19.52
N ALA A 63 8.56 -1.46 -19.52
CA ALA A 63 7.72 -0.33 -19.14
C ALA A 63 6.47 -0.24 -20.03
N ALA A 64 5.58 -1.22 -19.89
CA ALA A 64 4.29 -1.23 -20.53
C ALA A 64 3.39 -0.22 -19.80
N PRO A 65 2.62 0.60 -20.54
CA PRO A 65 1.66 1.48 -19.91
C PRO A 65 0.76 0.65 -18.99
N PRO A 66 0.43 1.16 -17.80
CA PRO A 66 -0.32 0.41 -16.81
C PRO A 66 -1.61 -0.08 -17.43
N THR A 67 -1.89 -1.37 -17.32
CA THR A 67 -3.14 -1.98 -17.81
C THR A 67 -4.31 -1.16 -17.28
N PRO A 68 -5.32 -0.81 -18.09
CA PRO A 68 -6.44 0.02 -17.65
C PRO A 68 -7.06 -0.42 -16.32
N GLY A 69 -7.12 -1.73 -16.06
CA GLY A 69 -7.58 -2.29 -14.79
C GLY A 69 -6.70 -1.95 -13.58
N LEU A 70 -5.38 -1.98 -13.72
CA LEU A 70 -4.45 -1.62 -12.63
C LEU A 70 -4.49 -0.12 -12.32
N THR A 71 -4.65 0.73 -13.34
CA THR A 71 -4.82 2.17 -13.14
C THR A 71 -6.12 2.50 -12.42
N ALA A 72 -7.22 1.86 -12.81
CA ALA A 72 -8.51 2.03 -12.14
C ALA A 72 -8.46 1.54 -10.70
N LEU A 73 -7.83 0.38 -10.46
CA LEU A 73 -7.64 -0.16 -9.13
C LEU A 73 -6.79 0.76 -8.24
N ARG A 74 -5.69 1.30 -8.77
CA ARG A 74 -4.87 2.27 -8.07
C ARG A 74 -5.69 3.49 -7.64
N ARG A 75 -6.47 4.07 -8.56
CA ARG A 75 -7.36 5.21 -8.24
C ARG A 75 -8.36 4.87 -7.13
N ARG A 76 -8.93 3.67 -7.15
CA ARG A 76 -9.85 3.20 -6.10
C ARG A 76 -9.12 3.07 -4.76
N ALA A 77 -7.90 2.52 -4.74
CA ALA A 77 -7.09 2.40 -3.53
C ALA A 77 -6.73 3.78 -2.96
N GLU A 78 -6.30 4.71 -3.82
CA GLU A 78 -5.98 6.09 -3.42
C GLU A 78 -7.22 6.83 -2.88
N ALA A 79 -8.38 6.64 -3.48
CA ALA A 79 -9.64 7.24 -3.02
C ALA A 79 -10.06 6.68 -1.66
N LEU A 80 -10.00 5.36 -1.48
CA LEU A 80 -10.30 4.70 -0.21
C LEU A 80 -9.34 5.18 0.90
N ILE A 81 -8.04 5.26 0.62
CA ILE A 81 -7.05 5.74 1.58
C ILE A 81 -7.35 7.20 1.98
N ARG A 82 -7.67 8.07 1.02
CA ARG A 82 -8.02 9.46 1.34
C ARG A 82 -9.28 9.58 2.19
N ALA A 83 -10.26 8.73 1.96
CA ALA A 83 -11.51 8.74 2.71
C ALA A 83 -11.35 8.21 4.14
N GLU A 84 -10.48 7.22 4.33
CA GLU A 84 -10.45 6.44 5.57
C GLU A 84 -9.10 6.48 6.30
N ALA A 85 -8.15 7.34 5.89
CA ALA A 85 -6.80 7.41 6.49
C ALA A 85 -6.83 7.67 8.00
N THR A 86 -7.85 8.38 8.50
CA THR A 86 -8.01 8.70 9.92
C THR A 86 -8.44 7.51 10.77
N ASP A 87 -8.92 6.43 10.17
CA ASP A 87 -9.16 5.17 10.87
C ASP A 87 -7.82 4.54 11.29
N PRO A 88 -7.52 4.41 12.60
CA PRO A 88 -6.27 3.79 13.07
C PRO A 88 -6.08 2.35 12.60
N ALA A 89 -7.19 1.63 12.34
CA ALA A 89 -7.17 0.26 11.85
C ALA A 89 -6.84 0.15 10.35
N LEU A 90 -6.80 1.27 9.61
CA LEU A 90 -6.44 1.24 8.20
C LEU A 90 -4.98 0.88 8.02
N THR A 91 -4.75 -0.32 7.48
CA THR A 91 -3.45 -0.88 7.13
C THR A 91 -3.43 -1.25 5.64
N PRO A 92 -2.26 -1.51 5.02
CA PRO A 92 -2.20 -2.03 3.66
C PRO A 92 -3.03 -3.30 3.46
N GLN A 93 -3.07 -4.16 4.46
CA GLN A 93 -3.90 -5.37 4.48
C GLN A 93 -5.39 -5.01 4.44
N ALA A 94 -5.84 -4.11 5.33
CA ALA A 94 -7.22 -3.66 5.37
C ALA A 94 -7.66 -2.99 4.07
N VAL A 95 -6.78 -2.21 3.42
CA VAL A 95 -7.05 -1.64 2.09
C VAL A 95 -7.29 -2.73 1.05
N ALA A 96 -6.47 -3.78 1.02
CA ALA A 96 -6.63 -4.89 0.09
C ALA A 96 -7.96 -5.64 0.35
N GLU A 97 -8.27 -5.92 1.61
CA GLU A 97 -9.52 -6.58 2.04
C GLU A 97 -10.76 -5.76 1.64
N ARG A 98 -10.79 -4.46 1.89
CA ARG A 98 -11.90 -3.57 1.52
C ARG A 98 -12.08 -3.45 0.00
N LEU A 99 -11.01 -3.63 -0.77
CA LEU A 99 -11.07 -3.66 -2.24
C LEU A 99 -11.38 -5.06 -2.80
N GLY A 100 -11.42 -6.10 -1.97
CA GLY A 100 -11.69 -7.48 -2.37
C GLY A 100 -10.56 -8.10 -3.21
N ILE A 101 -9.31 -7.72 -2.94
CA ILE A 101 -8.11 -8.17 -3.69
C ILE A 101 -7.02 -8.68 -2.77
N SER A 102 -6.07 -9.43 -3.32
CA SER A 102 -4.88 -9.81 -2.55
C SER A 102 -3.94 -8.62 -2.32
N PRO A 103 -3.17 -8.62 -1.19
CA PRO A 103 -2.15 -7.61 -0.93
C PRO A 103 -1.10 -7.51 -2.05
N GLY A 104 -0.73 -8.65 -2.65
CA GLY A 104 0.21 -8.70 -3.78
C GLY A 104 -0.34 -8.00 -5.02
N TYR A 105 -1.64 -8.15 -5.31
CA TYR A 105 -2.28 -7.46 -6.43
C TYR A 105 -2.40 -5.96 -6.19
N LEU A 106 -2.71 -5.54 -4.95
CA LEU A 106 -2.67 -4.14 -4.54
C LEU A 106 -1.27 -3.55 -4.71
N HIS A 107 -0.23 -4.25 -4.23
CA HIS A 107 1.15 -3.82 -4.42
C HIS A 107 1.52 -3.65 -5.89
N ARG A 108 1.08 -4.57 -6.76
CA ARG A 108 1.27 -4.47 -8.22
C ARG A 108 0.59 -3.24 -8.80
N ALA A 109 -0.65 -2.94 -8.38
CA ALA A 109 -1.39 -1.76 -8.85
C ALA A 109 -0.70 -0.45 -8.43
N MET A 110 -0.04 -0.44 -7.27
CA MET A 110 0.69 0.73 -6.75
C MET A 110 2.09 0.88 -7.35
N ARG A 111 2.63 -0.12 -8.08
CA ARG A 111 3.91 0.06 -8.79
C ARG A 111 3.81 1.21 -9.79
N GLY A 112 4.82 2.05 -9.80
CA GLY A 112 4.88 3.21 -10.68
C GLY A 112 4.11 4.44 -10.20
N SER A 113 3.46 4.38 -9.03
CA SER A 113 2.87 5.57 -8.38
C SER A 113 3.88 6.42 -7.61
N GLY A 114 5.09 5.89 -7.41
CA GLY A 114 6.10 6.53 -6.57
C GLY A 114 5.90 6.34 -5.06
N HIS A 115 4.78 5.71 -4.64
CA HIS A 115 4.43 5.51 -3.25
C HIS A 115 4.00 4.08 -2.96
N THR A 116 4.32 3.58 -1.76
CA THR A 116 3.69 2.38 -1.23
C THR A 116 2.34 2.73 -0.59
N VAL A 117 1.45 1.74 -0.43
CA VAL A 117 0.17 1.93 0.30
C VAL A 117 0.42 2.50 1.69
N GLN A 118 1.40 1.93 2.42
CA GLN A 118 1.75 2.39 3.76
C GLN A 118 2.25 3.83 3.79
N THR A 119 3.07 4.21 2.81
CA THR A 119 3.55 5.60 2.68
C THR A 119 2.38 6.54 2.41
N LEU A 120 1.47 6.15 1.51
CA LEU A 120 0.32 6.97 1.16
C LEU A 120 -0.63 7.17 2.35
N ILE A 121 -0.93 6.11 3.12
CA ILE A 121 -1.72 6.22 4.37
C ILE A 121 -1.04 7.21 5.33
N ARG A 122 0.26 7.06 5.57
CA ARG A 122 1.00 7.94 6.47
C ARG A 122 1.02 9.39 5.99
N GLU A 123 1.24 9.63 4.70
CA GLU A 123 1.25 10.99 4.14
C GLU A 123 -0.13 11.65 4.19
N THR A 124 -1.19 10.88 3.95
CA THR A 124 -2.56 11.39 4.10
C THR A 124 -2.85 11.76 5.55
N ARG A 125 -2.45 10.92 6.52
CA ARG A 125 -2.57 11.25 7.96
C ARG A 125 -1.79 12.50 8.35
N ILE A 126 -0.56 12.66 7.84
CA ILE A 126 0.22 13.89 8.06
C ILE A 126 -0.53 15.09 7.52
N ALA A 127 -1.05 15.03 6.30
CA ALA A 127 -1.78 16.13 5.69
C ALA A 127 -3.04 16.52 6.49
N VAL A 128 -3.80 15.54 6.99
CA VAL A 128 -4.95 15.78 7.88
C VAL A 128 -4.50 16.45 9.17
N GLY A 129 -3.47 15.93 9.84
CA GLY A 129 -2.96 16.52 11.08
C GLY A 129 -2.42 17.94 10.88
N LEU A 130 -1.72 18.22 9.78
CA LEU A 130 -1.24 19.57 9.44
C LEU A 130 -2.40 20.54 9.19
N HIS A 131 -3.42 20.10 8.46
CA HIS A 131 -4.62 20.91 8.27
C HIS A 131 -5.28 21.30 9.59
N MET A 132 -5.40 20.34 10.52
CA MET A 132 -5.95 20.60 11.86
C MET A 132 -5.05 21.53 12.70
N LEU A 133 -3.72 21.45 12.56
CA LEU A 133 -2.78 22.34 13.25
C LEU A 133 -2.87 23.79 12.77
N MET A 134 -3.18 23.98 11.50
CA MET A 134 -3.28 25.29 10.86
C MET A 134 -4.68 25.90 10.92
N ASP A 135 -5.68 25.14 11.38
CA ASP A 135 -7.05 25.59 11.52
C ASP A 135 -7.22 26.39 12.82
N PRO A 136 -7.52 27.72 12.77
CA PRO A 136 -7.74 28.54 13.96
C PRO A 136 -8.89 28.01 14.85
N GLY A 137 -9.92 27.39 14.24
CA GLY A 137 -11.05 26.80 14.95
C GLY A 137 -10.69 25.56 15.76
N LYS A 138 -9.45 25.06 15.66
CA LYS A 138 -8.91 23.91 16.39
C LYS A 138 -7.72 24.25 17.26
N SER A 139 -7.49 25.52 17.54
CA SER A 139 -6.39 26.02 18.35
C SER A 139 -6.39 25.50 19.80
N ASP A 140 -7.57 25.19 20.34
CA ASP A 140 -7.82 24.60 21.64
C ASP A 140 -7.46 23.11 21.74
N LEU A 141 -7.39 22.40 20.60
CA LEU A 141 -7.05 20.98 20.60
C LEU A 141 -5.55 20.78 20.94
N THR A 142 -5.30 19.83 21.82
CA THR A 142 -3.91 19.43 22.10
C THR A 142 -3.29 18.72 20.87
N ILE A 143 -1.97 18.83 20.72
CA ILE A 143 -1.26 18.13 19.61
C ILE A 143 -1.47 16.60 19.72
N ALA A 144 -1.55 16.07 20.95
CA ALA A 144 -1.87 14.67 21.17
C ALA A 144 -3.26 14.30 20.62
N ARG A 145 -4.26 15.13 20.86
CA ARG A 145 -5.61 14.93 20.34
C ARG A 145 -5.64 14.96 18.81
N ILE A 146 -4.96 15.95 18.20
CA ILE A 146 -4.80 16.02 16.73
C ILE A 146 -4.12 14.77 16.17
N ALA A 147 -3.08 14.26 16.84
CA ALA A 147 -2.41 13.03 16.41
C ALA A 147 -3.39 11.83 16.31
N TYR A 148 -4.22 11.64 17.34
CA TYR A 148 -5.22 10.57 17.34
C TYR A 148 -6.32 10.79 16.30
N GLU A 149 -6.85 11.99 16.16
CA GLU A 149 -7.86 12.32 15.15
C GLU A 149 -7.32 12.20 13.72
N ALA A 150 -6.03 12.43 13.51
CA ALA A 150 -5.37 12.18 12.24
C ALA A 150 -5.05 10.69 11.97
N GLY A 151 -5.41 9.77 12.90
CA GLY A 151 -5.24 8.33 12.76
C GLY A 151 -3.87 7.79 13.17
N PHE A 152 -3.05 8.56 13.91
CA PHE A 152 -1.79 8.05 14.46
C PHE A 152 -2.01 7.29 15.76
N ALA A 153 -1.25 6.21 15.95
CA ALA A 153 -1.31 5.41 17.17
C ALA A 153 -0.76 6.13 18.42
N SER A 154 0.05 7.18 18.23
CA SER A 154 0.59 7.98 19.35
C SER A 154 1.00 9.38 18.90
N HIS A 155 1.05 10.31 19.87
CA HIS A 155 1.61 11.64 19.70
C HIS A 155 3.08 11.62 19.20
N ALA A 156 3.89 10.70 19.70
CA ALA A 156 5.29 10.56 19.31
C ALA A 156 5.41 10.17 17.82
N ALA A 157 4.60 9.20 17.36
CA ALA A 157 4.59 8.77 15.96
C ALA A 157 4.19 9.91 15.01
N PHE A 158 3.20 10.73 15.39
CA PHE A 158 2.82 11.92 14.64
C PHE A 158 3.93 12.96 14.60
N THR A 159 4.50 13.30 15.74
CA THR A 159 5.60 14.28 15.86
C THR A 159 6.80 13.88 14.98
N ASP A 160 7.20 12.62 15.06
CA ASP A 160 8.30 12.09 14.24
C ASP A 160 7.97 12.08 12.74
N ALA A 161 6.74 11.77 12.37
CA ALA A 161 6.31 11.77 10.98
C ALA A 161 6.34 13.19 10.39
N VAL A 162 5.78 14.18 11.10
CA VAL A 162 5.77 15.59 10.69
C VAL A 162 7.21 16.12 10.61
N ARG A 163 8.05 15.88 11.62
CA ARG A 163 9.44 16.35 11.64
C ARG A 163 10.25 15.77 10.48
N ARG A 164 10.11 14.46 10.18
CA ARG A 164 10.81 13.82 9.05
C ARG A 164 10.36 14.38 7.71
N ARG A 165 9.10 14.73 7.58
CA ARG A 165 8.53 15.19 6.30
C ARG A 165 8.74 16.68 6.05
N HIS A 166 8.68 17.51 7.10
CA HIS A 166 8.64 18.98 7.00
C HIS A 166 9.81 19.67 7.70
N GLY A 167 10.69 18.94 8.40
CA GLY A 167 11.82 19.51 9.13
C GLY A 167 11.41 20.27 10.40
N ARG A 168 10.13 20.27 10.78
CA ARG A 168 9.55 21.02 11.92
C ARG A 168 8.66 20.12 12.75
N THR A 169 8.55 20.46 14.03
CA THR A 169 7.61 19.79 14.94
C THR A 169 6.17 20.30 14.73
N PRO A 170 5.15 19.52 15.11
CA PRO A 170 3.74 19.97 15.07
C PRO A 170 3.51 21.28 15.81
N ARG A 171 4.19 21.49 16.94
CA ARG A 171 4.11 22.73 17.73
C ARG A 171 4.62 23.93 16.93
N GLU A 172 5.79 23.82 16.32
CA GLU A 172 6.36 24.88 15.48
C GLU A 172 5.48 25.21 14.27
N VAL A 173 4.83 24.20 13.68
CA VAL A 173 3.87 24.42 12.58
C VAL A 173 2.67 25.22 13.06
N ARG A 174 2.10 24.85 14.21
CA ARG A 174 0.97 25.58 14.81
C ARG A 174 1.36 27.03 15.16
N ASP A 175 2.44 27.21 15.87
CA ASP A 175 2.91 28.54 16.31
C ASP A 175 3.15 29.49 15.13
N GLN A 176 3.59 28.93 14.00
CA GLN A 176 3.76 29.70 12.77
C GLN A 176 2.42 30.06 12.10
N ALA A 177 1.46 29.12 12.11
CA ALA A 177 0.14 29.36 11.54
C ALA A 177 -0.62 30.46 12.29
N LEU A 178 -0.59 30.41 13.62
CA LEU A 178 -1.26 31.42 14.48
C LEU A 178 -0.65 32.81 14.29
N ARG A 179 0.67 32.94 14.21
CA ARG A 179 1.33 34.24 13.96
C ARG A 179 0.94 34.85 12.62
N ARG A 180 0.71 34.04 11.57
CA ARG A 180 0.28 34.54 10.27
C ARG A 180 -1.19 34.95 10.23
N GLY A 181 -2.00 34.42 11.12
CA GLY A 181 -3.40 34.81 11.27
C GLY A 181 -3.61 36.12 12.02
N ASP A 182 -2.62 36.54 12.87
CA ASP A 182 -2.68 37.80 13.62
C ASP A 182 -2.19 39.01 12.78
N ASP A 183 -1.44 38.76 11.71
CA ASP A 183 -0.85 39.84 10.86
C ASP A 183 -1.73 40.19 9.63
N GLY A 184 -2.94 39.64 9.48
CA GLY A 184 -3.84 39.87 8.37
C GLY A 184 -5.22 40.40 8.80
#